data_74c83f444f4354e287fd497fc836776f
#
_entry.id   74c83f444f4354e287fd497fc836776f
#
_cell.length_a   1.000
_cell.length_b   1.000
_cell.length_c   1.000
_cell.angle_alpha   90.00
_cell.angle_beta   90.00
_cell.angle_gamma   90.00
#
_symmetry.space_group_name_H-M   'P 1'
#
loop_
_entity.id
_entity.type
_entity.pdbx_description
1 polymer ?
#
loop_
_entity_poly.entity_id
_entity_poly.type
_entity_poly.pdbx_seq_one_letter_code
_entity_poly.pdbx_strand_id
1 'polypeptide(L)'
;LACIVVRSAIVGGEGSQLAQAFLQRGISVVQEHPVHPDEITRLQSLAEKMHCHYIVNSLYPHNKAGRLWIENTQKIYQQIQQRPVWGQIITSRQLIYSALDIYCQAMKLHPNDITVTLEKDNTPLQFLRLSNPTGDLLLCLQKHLSSNDPDQHSLVMHHMILGWPAGYLTLAGSYGPVEWNNALYIHHHQDSKKAMYQSPATMELDEPLFHSFHTPPNSWQDVMECEAPEAINYLLAEIDKCWQLPNDKKPMILQPHYQLALSQLWIKTLQTAGKAIDGTIAPFKRMNFTKSSGRRK
;
A
#
# COMPACT_ATOMS: atom_id res chain seq x y z
N LEU A 1 12.47 -11.91 20.26
CA LEU A 1 12.06 -10.89 19.32
C LEU A 1 11.62 -9.64 20.06
N ALA A 2 12.07 -8.45 19.64
CA ALA A 2 11.62 -7.16 20.12
C ALA A 2 10.87 -6.42 19.00
N CYS A 3 9.68 -5.89 19.31
CA CYS A 3 8.92 -5.03 18.40
C CYS A 3 9.12 -3.57 18.84
N ILE A 4 9.64 -2.73 17.94
CA ILE A 4 9.94 -1.33 18.20
C ILE A 4 8.96 -0.47 17.42
N VAL A 5 8.03 0.16 18.13
CA VAL A 5 7.03 1.09 17.61
C VAL A 5 7.35 2.55 17.93
N VAL A 6 8.59 2.79 18.33
CA VAL A 6 9.12 4.15 18.59
C VAL A 6 9.68 4.69 17.28
N ARG A 7 9.35 5.94 16.97
CA ARG A 7 9.81 6.63 15.75
C ARG A 7 11.33 6.50 15.57
N SER A 8 11.78 6.28 14.35
CA SER A 8 13.19 6.28 13.99
C SER A 8 13.78 7.71 13.97
N ALA A 9 15.12 7.84 13.86
CA ALA A 9 15.78 9.14 13.90
C ALA A 9 15.35 10.06 12.74
N ILE A 10 15.01 9.52 11.56
CA ILE A 10 14.55 10.31 10.40
C ILE A 10 13.23 11.06 10.68
N VAL A 11 12.45 10.60 11.64
CA VAL A 11 11.20 11.22 12.10
C VAL A 11 11.30 11.71 13.55
N GLY A 12 12.54 11.93 14.04
CA GLY A 12 12.81 12.59 15.31
C GLY A 12 12.70 11.71 16.56
N GLY A 13 12.83 10.38 16.41
CA GLY A 13 12.74 9.44 17.54
C GLY A 13 14.01 8.62 17.76
N GLU A 14 14.01 7.77 18.78
CA GLU A 14 15.15 6.94 19.23
C GLU A 14 14.99 5.46 18.82
N GLY A 15 14.03 5.14 17.93
CA GLY A 15 13.71 3.76 17.55
C GLY A 15 14.93 2.97 17.05
N SER A 16 15.77 3.59 16.22
CA SER A 16 16.98 2.93 15.70
C SER A 16 18.06 2.70 16.75
N GLN A 17 18.13 3.54 17.80
CA GLN A 17 19.03 3.34 18.94
C GLN A 17 18.56 2.17 19.80
N LEU A 18 17.25 2.08 20.04
CA LEU A 18 16.65 0.93 20.73
C LEU A 18 16.87 -0.36 19.94
N ALA A 19 16.65 -0.34 18.62
CA ALA A 19 16.92 -1.47 17.74
C ALA A 19 18.38 -1.95 17.89
N GLN A 20 19.32 -1.01 17.83
CA GLN A 20 20.74 -1.33 18.04
C GLN A 20 21.00 -1.99 19.38
N ALA A 21 20.40 -1.47 20.47
CA ALA A 21 20.60 -1.99 21.82
C ALA A 21 20.09 -3.44 21.99
N PHE A 22 18.98 -3.79 21.34
CA PHE A 22 18.46 -5.16 21.33
C PHE A 22 19.33 -6.08 20.46
N LEU A 23 19.69 -5.64 19.25
CA LEU A 23 20.55 -6.42 18.34
C LEU A 23 21.92 -6.75 18.99
N GLN A 24 22.53 -5.78 19.71
CA GLN A 24 23.79 -6.01 20.43
C GLN A 24 23.69 -7.10 21.51
N ARG A 25 22.48 -7.44 21.94
CA ARG A 25 22.21 -8.53 22.88
C ARG A 25 21.79 -9.83 22.20
N GLY A 26 21.90 -9.91 20.87
CA GLY A 26 21.47 -11.07 20.09
C GLY A 26 19.95 -11.22 20.02
N ILE A 27 19.19 -10.14 20.26
CA ILE A 27 17.73 -10.14 20.20
C ILE A 27 17.31 -9.60 18.84
N SER A 28 16.61 -10.42 18.06
CA SER A 28 16.02 -10.00 16.76
C SER A 28 15.00 -8.88 16.94
N VAL A 29 14.91 -8.02 15.94
CA VAL A 29 14.10 -6.80 16.01
C VAL A 29 13.15 -6.70 14.80
N VAL A 30 11.91 -6.33 15.07
CA VAL A 30 10.95 -5.76 14.10
C VAL A 30 10.76 -4.29 14.46
N GLN A 31 11.13 -3.38 13.55
CA GLN A 31 11.03 -1.94 13.75
C GLN A 31 9.97 -1.34 12.82
N GLU A 32 9.15 -0.44 13.36
CA GLU A 32 8.16 0.29 12.56
C GLU A 32 8.85 1.24 11.57
N HIS A 33 8.29 1.31 10.35
CA HIS A 33 8.72 2.26 9.31
C HIS A 33 8.27 3.71 9.65
N PRO A 34 8.87 4.72 9.02
CA PRO A 34 10.00 4.66 8.09
C PRO A 34 11.35 4.64 8.82
N VAL A 35 12.32 3.97 8.23
CA VAL A 35 13.70 3.94 8.71
C VAL A 35 14.62 4.38 7.57
N HIS A 36 15.62 5.23 7.86
CA HIS A 36 16.54 5.72 6.84
C HIS A 36 17.40 4.57 6.27
N PRO A 37 17.73 4.58 4.96
CA PRO A 37 18.54 3.52 4.34
C PRO A 37 19.88 3.25 5.05
N ASP A 38 20.58 4.30 5.50
CA ASP A 38 21.85 4.14 6.22
C ASP A 38 21.68 3.44 7.57
N GLU A 39 20.57 3.72 8.27
CA GLU A 39 20.24 3.04 9.52
C GLU A 39 19.89 1.58 9.26
N ILE A 40 19.10 1.29 8.21
CA ILE A 40 18.78 -0.10 7.81
C ILE A 40 20.07 -0.86 7.53
N THR A 41 20.97 -0.31 6.71
CA THR A 41 22.26 -0.94 6.38
C THR A 41 23.08 -1.25 7.63
N ARG A 42 23.18 -0.29 8.54
CA ARG A 42 23.92 -0.45 9.80
C ARG A 42 23.30 -1.52 10.71
N LEU A 43 21.96 -1.49 10.85
CA LEU A 43 21.25 -2.42 11.74
C LEU A 43 21.20 -3.83 11.16
N GLN A 44 21.08 -3.99 9.85
CA GLN A 44 21.20 -5.30 9.17
C GLN A 44 22.60 -5.90 9.34
N SER A 45 23.65 -5.10 9.15
CA SER A 45 25.03 -5.56 9.37
C SER A 45 25.30 -5.95 10.83
N LEU A 46 24.70 -5.23 11.78
CA LEU A 46 24.79 -5.58 13.20
C LEU A 46 24.04 -6.88 13.48
N ALA A 47 22.82 -7.03 12.96
CA ALA A 47 22.02 -8.24 13.13
C ALA A 47 22.74 -9.49 12.60
N GLU A 48 23.39 -9.38 11.43
CA GLU A 48 24.21 -10.46 10.87
C GLU A 48 25.36 -10.84 11.79
N LYS A 49 26.13 -9.85 12.31
CA LYS A 49 27.23 -10.08 13.25
C LYS A 49 26.77 -10.74 14.55
N MET A 50 25.57 -10.44 15.00
CA MET A 50 24.98 -10.95 16.24
C MET A 50 24.14 -12.21 16.04
N HIS A 51 24.14 -12.78 14.82
CA HIS A 51 23.34 -13.96 14.43
C HIS A 51 21.84 -13.82 14.77
N CYS A 52 21.30 -12.64 14.57
CA CYS A 52 19.88 -12.33 14.76
C CYS A 52 19.30 -11.63 13.51
N HIS A 53 18.04 -11.25 13.55
CA HIS A 53 17.33 -10.66 12.41
C HIS A 53 16.91 -9.22 12.71
N TYR A 54 16.97 -8.39 11.69
CA TYR A 54 16.42 -7.04 11.69
C TYR A 54 15.43 -6.89 10.54
N ILE A 55 14.19 -6.49 10.85
CA ILE A 55 13.07 -6.39 9.91
C ILE A 55 12.41 -5.03 10.09
N VAL A 56 12.15 -4.32 8.99
CA VAL A 56 11.33 -3.11 8.98
C VAL A 56 9.90 -3.48 8.62
N ASN A 57 8.94 -3.11 9.47
CA ASN A 57 7.51 -3.37 9.28
C ASN A 57 6.81 -2.17 8.68
N SER A 58 6.07 -2.35 7.59
CA SER A 58 5.22 -1.31 6.98
C SER A 58 3.74 -1.43 7.34
N LEU A 59 3.34 -2.35 8.19
CA LEU A 59 2.01 -2.68 8.70
C LEU A 59 0.95 -2.98 7.62
N TYR A 60 0.65 -2.05 6.73
CA TYR A 60 -0.50 -2.11 5.81
C TYR A 60 -0.49 -3.27 4.81
N PRO A 61 0.63 -3.76 4.29
CA PRO A 61 0.66 -5.01 3.51
C PRO A 61 0.19 -6.23 4.28
N HIS A 62 0.23 -6.17 5.62
CA HIS A 62 -0.13 -7.27 6.51
C HIS A 62 -1.57 -7.21 7.01
N ASN A 63 -2.25 -6.06 6.89
CA ASN A 63 -3.68 -6.00 7.20
C ASN A 63 -4.50 -6.76 6.15
N LYS A 64 -5.72 -7.12 6.51
CA LYS A 64 -6.58 -7.96 5.66
C LYS A 64 -6.84 -7.36 4.28
N ALA A 65 -7.12 -6.06 4.20
CA ALA A 65 -7.37 -5.38 2.93
C ALA A 65 -6.13 -5.35 2.03
N GLY A 66 -4.97 -4.99 2.59
CA GLY A 66 -3.69 -4.96 1.87
C GLY A 66 -3.31 -6.34 1.34
N ARG A 67 -3.38 -7.38 2.20
CA ARG A 67 -3.13 -8.77 1.79
C ARG A 67 -4.02 -9.21 0.64
N LEU A 68 -5.32 -8.99 0.77
CA LEU A 68 -6.29 -9.40 -0.26
C LEU A 68 -6.10 -8.64 -1.56
N TRP A 69 -5.72 -7.35 -1.51
CA TRP A 69 -5.42 -6.61 -2.73
C TRP A 69 -4.16 -7.16 -3.42
N ILE A 70 -3.09 -7.44 -2.66
CA ILE A 70 -1.86 -8.08 -3.15
C ILE A 70 -2.17 -9.45 -3.77
N GLU A 71 -2.84 -10.32 -3.03
CA GLU A 71 -3.17 -11.68 -3.47
C GLU A 71 -4.06 -11.69 -4.72
N ASN A 72 -5.10 -10.83 -4.76
CA ASN A 72 -5.99 -10.79 -5.91
C ASN A 72 -5.32 -10.17 -7.14
N THR A 73 -4.43 -9.17 -6.98
CA THR A 73 -3.60 -8.69 -8.10
C THR A 73 -2.80 -9.84 -8.72
N GLN A 74 -2.17 -10.66 -7.90
CA GLN A 74 -1.37 -11.79 -8.37
C GLN A 74 -2.24 -12.90 -9.00
N LYS A 75 -3.42 -13.19 -8.43
CA LYS A 75 -4.39 -14.16 -8.98
C LYS A 75 -4.92 -13.70 -10.34
N ILE A 76 -5.29 -12.42 -10.47
CA ILE A 76 -5.76 -11.84 -11.73
C ILE A 76 -4.67 -11.96 -12.79
N TYR A 77 -3.42 -11.60 -12.46
CA TYR A 77 -2.29 -11.78 -13.37
C TYR A 77 -2.12 -13.23 -13.82
N GLN A 78 -2.25 -14.19 -12.90
CA GLN A 78 -2.16 -15.63 -13.22
C GLN A 78 -3.29 -16.11 -14.13
N GLN A 79 -4.50 -15.58 -13.99
CA GLN A 79 -5.66 -15.94 -14.80
C GLN A 79 -5.64 -15.30 -16.18
N ILE A 80 -5.38 -14.00 -16.23
CA ILE A 80 -5.41 -13.22 -17.48
C ILE A 80 -4.09 -13.36 -18.25
N GLN A 81 -2.98 -13.74 -17.59
CA GLN A 81 -1.61 -13.80 -18.15
C GLN A 81 -1.15 -12.46 -18.74
N GLN A 82 -1.71 -11.35 -18.24
CA GLN A 82 -1.41 -10.00 -18.69
C GLN A 82 -1.19 -9.08 -17.48
N ARG A 83 -0.20 -8.20 -17.57
CA ARG A 83 0.04 -7.15 -16.59
C ARG A 83 -1.06 -6.08 -16.66
N PRO A 84 -1.30 -5.33 -15.58
CA PRO A 84 -2.17 -4.16 -15.63
C PRO A 84 -1.71 -3.20 -16.74
N VAL A 85 -2.64 -2.64 -17.50
CA VAL A 85 -2.35 -1.68 -18.56
C VAL A 85 -2.37 -0.24 -18.08
N TRP A 86 -2.89 0.00 -16.87
CA TRP A 86 -2.85 1.28 -16.18
C TRP A 86 -2.96 1.07 -14.67
N GLY A 87 -2.58 2.09 -13.91
CA GLY A 87 -2.76 2.07 -12.47
C GLY A 87 -2.62 3.45 -11.83
N GLN A 88 -3.15 3.58 -10.64
CA GLN A 88 -3.09 4.80 -9.85
C GLN A 88 -2.94 4.49 -8.37
N ILE A 89 -2.12 5.28 -7.71
CA ILE A 89 -2.03 5.34 -6.24
C ILE A 89 -2.34 6.77 -5.81
N ILE A 90 -3.23 6.94 -4.83
CA ILE A 90 -3.45 8.22 -4.16
C ILE A 90 -3.13 8.00 -2.69
N THR A 91 -2.21 8.78 -2.13
CA THR A 91 -1.79 8.63 -0.73
C THR A 91 -1.22 9.92 -0.16
N SER A 92 -0.97 9.92 1.15
CA SER A 92 -0.27 11.00 1.84
C SER A 92 1.22 10.73 1.98
N ARG A 93 1.99 11.76 2.37
CA ARG A 93 3.44 11.63 2.58
C ARG A 93 3.81 10.68 3.71
N GLN A 94 2.98 10.62 4.74
CA GLN A 94 3.16 9.71 5.87
C GLN A 94 3.05 8.23 5.47
N LEU A 95 2.22 7.94 4.47
CA LEU A 95 1.83 6.58 4.09
C LEU A 95 2.44 6.12 2.76
N ILE A 96 3.26 6.96 2.11
CA ILE A 96 3.86 6.59 0.82
C ILE A 96 4.78 5.37 0.93
N TYR A 97 5.48 5.18 2.06
CA TYR A 97 6.32 4.01 2.27
C TYR A 97 5.52 2.71 2.12
N SER A 98 4.43 2.59 2.87
CA SER A 98 3.56 1.41 2.83
C SER A 98 2.78 1.28 1.52
N ALA A 99 2.42 2.39 0.87
CA ALA A 99 1.79 2.35 -0.46
C ALA A 99 2.74 1.77 -1.52
N LEU A 100 4.02 2.17 -1.50
CA LEU A 100 5.05 1.60 -2.38
C LEU A 100 5.28 0.12 -2.08
N ASP A 101 5.28 -0.27 -0.80
CA ASP A 101 5.44 -1.67 -0.39
C ASP A 101 4.29 -2.55 -0.90
N ILE A 102 3.04 -2.13 -0.68
CA ILE A 102 1.86 -2.85 -1.21
C ILE A 102 1.97 -3.01 -2.73
N TYR A 103 2.33 -1.94 -3.44
CA TYR A 103 2.47 -1.97 -4.89
C TYR A 103 3.56 -2.92 -5.37
N CYS A 104 4.76 -2.83 -4.79
CA CYS A 104 5.88 -3.71 -5.12
C CYS A 104 5.54 -5.18 -4.91
N GLN A 105 4.91 -5.52 -3.78
CA GLN A 105 4.49 -6.88 -3.49
C GLN A 105 3.41 -7.39 -4.45
N ALA A 106 2.39 -6.58 -4.74
CA ALA A 106 1.31 -6.94 -5.64
C ALA A 106 1.82 -7.25 -7.06
N MET A 107 2.73 -6.40 -7.55
CA MET A 107 3.31 -6.51 -8.89
C MET A 107 4.52 -7.45 -8.97
N LYS A 108 5.01 -7.96 -7.82
CA LYS A 108 6.28 -8.71 -7.69
C LYS A 108 7.45 -7.95 -8.32
N LEU A 109 7.52 -6.63 -8.04
CA LEU A 109 8.60 -5.75 -8.48
C LEU A 109 9.62 -5.55 -7.38
N HIS A 110 10.89 -5.54 -7.74
CA HIS A 110 11.91 -5.05 -6.82
C HIS A 110 11.90 -3.52 -6.81
N PRO A 111 11.99 -2.84 -5.64
CA PRO A 111 11.93 -1.38 -5.58
C PRO A 111 12.98 -0.66 -6.44
N ASN A 112 14.14 -1.27 -6.68
CA ASN A 112 15.19 -0.73 -7.55
C ASN A 112 14.79 -0.66 -9.04
N ASP A 113 13.78 -1.43 -9.45
CA ASP A 113 13.30 -1.41 -10.83
C ASP A 113 12.36 -0.23 -11.11
N ILE A 114 12.07 0.58 -10.08
CA ILE A 114 11.14 1.70 -10.17
C ILE A 114 11.90 3.03 -10.29
N THR A 115 11.60 3.77 -11.33
CA THR A 115 12.03 5.17 -11.48
C THR A 115 10.87 6.11 -11.18
N VAL A 116 11.20 7.26 -10.58
CA VAL A 116 10.21 8.26 -10.17
C VAL A 116 10.49 9.57 -10.87
N THR A 117 9.46 10.15 -11.51
CA THR A 117 9.52 11.47 -12.14
C THR A 117 8.36 12.33 -11.67
N LEU A 118 8.60 13.63 -11.49
CA LEU A 118 7.55 14.60 -11.18
C LEU A 118 6.91 15.05 -12.50
N GLU A 119 5.62 14.75 -12.67
CA GLU A 119 4.84 15.14 -13.85
C GLU A 119 4.21 16.53 -13.67
N LYS A 120 3.66 16.77 -12.48
CA LYS A 120 3.04 18.07 -12.18
C LYS A 120 3.11 18.40 -10.68
N ASP A 121 3.68 19.53 -10.39
CA ASP A 121 3.65 20.11 -9.04
C ASP A 121 2.37 20.90 -8.85
N ASN A 122 1.40 20.31 -8.18
CA ASN A 122 0.06 20.85 -7.97
C ASN A 122 -0.36 20.73 -6.49
N THR A 123 -1.43 21.40 -6.14
CA THR A 123 -2.00 21.41 -4.79
C THR A 123 -3.50 21.08 -4.88
N PRO A 124 -4.06 20.23 -4.02
CA PRO A 124 -3.45 19.58 -2.85
C PRO A 124 -2.64 18.32 -3.15
N LEU A 125 -2.68 17.81 -4.38
CA LEU A 125 -2.00 16.60 -4.81
C LEU A 125 -0.96 16.91 -5.90
N GLN A 126 0.25 16.40 -5.72
CA GLN A 126 1.29 16.36 -6.74
C GLN A 126 1.12 15.08 -7.57
N PHE A 127 1.46 15.15 -8.86
CA PHE A 127 1.40 14.01 -9.77
C PHE A 127 2.82 13.55 -10.10
N LEU A 128 3.13 12.32 -9.73
CA LEU A 128 4.39 11.66 -10.04
C LEU A 128 4.10 10.44 -10.91
N ARG A 129 5.03 10.09 -11.75
CA ARG A 129 5.04 8.84 -12.51
C ARG A 129 6.00 7.86 -11.84
N LEU A 130 5.54 6.66 -11.62
CA LEU A 130 6.37 5.52 -11.25
C LEU A 130 6.50 4.63 -12.48
N SER A 131 7.68 4.66 -13.12
CA SER A 131 7.95 3.83 -14.31
C SER A 131 8.73 2.59 -13.90
N ASN A 132 8.33 1.44 -14.42
CA ASN A 132 8.95 0.14 -14.17
C ASN A 132 8.86 -0.75 -15.43
N PRO A 133 9.54 -1.90 -15.49
CA PRO A 133 9.55 -2.76 -16.68
C PRO A 133 8.17 -3.27 -17.13
N THR A 134 7.14 -3.16 -16.29
CA THR A 134 5.79 -3.63 -16.61
C THR A 134 4.84 -2.52 -17.06
N GLY A 135 5.27 -1.25 -17.01
CA GLY A 135 4.50 -0.07 -17.41
C GLY A 135 4.60 1.08 -16.40
N ASP A 136 3.84 2.11 -16.66
CA ASP A 136 3.79 3.31 -15.83
C ASP A 136 2.59 3.30 -14.89
N LEU A 137 2.77 3.90 -13.71
CA LEU A 137 1.72 4.09 -12.73
C LEU A 137 1.70 5.56 -12.30
N LEU A 138 0.50 6.13 -12.16
CA LEU A 138 0.32 7.48 -11.64
C LEU A 138 0.27 7.46 -10.12
N LEU A 139 1.18 8.21 -9.47
CA LEU A 139 1.15 8.47 -8.05
C LEU A 139 0.64 9.89 -7.80
N CYS A 140 -0.49 10.00 -7.11
CA CYS A 140 -1.05 11.26 -6.61
C CYS A 140 -0.66 11.42 -5.14
N LEU A 141 0.34 12.24 -4.85
CA LEU A 141 0.89 12.40 -3.51
C LEU A 141 0.42 13.71 -2.87
N GLN A 142 -0.16 13.61 -1.67
CA GLN A 142 -0.54 14.80 -0.89
C GLN A 142 0.67 15.71 -0.65
N LYS A 143 0.52 17.00 -0.99
CA LYS A 143 1.61 17.98 -0.86
C LYS A 143 1.78 18.55 0.55
N HIS A 144 0.70 18.56 1.34
CA HIS A 144 0.71 19.10 2.71
C HIS A 144 1.17 18.07 3.72
N LEU A 145 1.95 18.55 4.70
CA LEU A 145 2.38 17.78 5.87
C LEU A 145 2.54 18.76 7.03
N SER A 146 1.82 18.54 8.13
CA SER A 146 1.98 19.38 9.32
C SER A 146 3.27 19.05 10.06
N SER A 147 4.11 20.04 10.30
CA SER A 147 5.32 19.88 11.13
C SER A 147 4.99 19.64 12.61
N ASN A 148 3.83 20.14 13.08
CA ASN A 148 3.37 20.00 14.46
C ASN A 148 2.69 18.66 14.72
N ASP A 149 2.11 18.04 13.69
CA ASP A 149 1.40 16.78 13.80
C ASP A 149 1.51 15.97 12.49
N PRO A 150 2.68 15.37 12.25
CA PRO A 150 2.96 14.68 11.00
C PRO A 150 2.16 13.39 10.81
N ASP A 151 1.54 12.87 11.87
CA ASP A 151 0.74 11.63 11.81
C ASP A 151 -0.73 11.89 11.50
N GLN A 152 -1.15 13.16 11.49
CA GLN A 152 -2.54 13.51 11.24
C GLN A 152 -2.81 14.01 9.83
N HIS A 153 -4.07 13.96 9.47
CA HIS A 153 -4.67 14.59 8.31
C HIS A 153 -4.15 14.11 6.97
N SER A 154 -4.32 12.83 6.70
CA SER A 154 -4.27 12.32 5.34
C SER A 154 -5.62 12.56 4.65
N LEU A 155 -5.61 13.25 3.51
CA LEU A 155 -6.80 13.37 2.65
C LEU A 155 -7.26 11.99 2.18
N VAL A 156 -6.28 11.19 1.78
CA VAL A 156 -6.45 9.79 1.40
C VAL A 156 -5.28 9.02 2.01
N MET A 157 -5.58 7.99 2.78
CA MET A 157 -4.52 7.15 3.35
C MET A 157 -3.91 6.25 2.28
N HIS A 158 -4.68 5.30 1.76
CA HIS A 158 -4.33 4.47 0.61
C HIS A 158 -5.56 4.36 -0.28
N HIS A 159 -5.41 4.74 -1.54
CA HIS A 159 -6.38 4.43 -2.59
C HIS A 159 -5.59 3.94 -3.79
N MET A 160 -5.81 2.70 -4.18
CA MET A 160 -5.00 2.04 -5.21
C MET A 160 -5.90 1.37 -6.22
N ILE A 161 -5.58 1.54 -7.49
CA ILE A 161 -6.31 0.93 -8.61
C ILE A 161 -5.31 0.34 -9.58
N LEU A 162 -5.57 -0.88 -10.03
CA LEU A 162 -4.88 -1.49 -11.16
C LEU A 162 -5.92 -1.96 -12.17
N GLY A 163 -5.73 -1.62 -13.44
CA GLY A 163 -6.69 -1.89 -14.50
C GLY A 163 -6.15 -2.79 -15.60
N TRP A 164 -7.02 -3.68 -16.06
CA TRP A 164 -6.83 -4.59 -17.19
C TRP A 164 -7.94 -4.37 -18.22
N PRO A 165 -7.82 -4.88 -19.43
CA PRO A 165 -8.92 -4.81 -20.41
C PRO A 165 -10.23 -5.42 -19.89
N ALA A 166 -10.14 -6.45 -19.01
CA ALA A 166 -11.31 -7.13 -18.47
C ALA A 166 -11.98 -6.40 -17.27
N GLY A 167 -11.33 -5.39 -16.69
CA GLY A 167 -11.83 -4.69 -15.51
C GLY A 167 -10.72 -4.09 -14.67
N TYR A 168 -11.03 -3.72 -13.43
CA TYR A 168 -10.03 -3.14 -12.53
C TYR A 168 -10.24 -3.57 -11.07
N LEU A 169 -9.12 -3.71 -10.37
CA LEU A 169 -9.07 -4.02 -8.94
C LEU A 169 -8.82 -2.75 -8.15
N THR A 170 -9.65 -2.50 -7.15
CA THR A 170 -9.57 -1.32 -6.28
C THR A 170 -9.30 -1.71 -4.83
N LEU A 171 -8.39 -1.00 -4.18
CA LEU A 171 -8.29 -0.85 -2.74
C LEU A 171 -8.76 0.58 -2.43
N ALA A 172 -9.98 0.75 -1.94
CA ALA A 172 -10.60 2.07 -1.79
C ALA A 172 -10.09 2.84 -0.57
N GLY A 173 -9.50 2.16 0.41
CA GLY A 173 -8.89 2.74 1.60
C GLY A 173 -7.95 1.76 2.27
N SER A 174 -7.20 2.19 3.28
CA SER A 174 -6.21 1.35 3.98
C SER A 174 -6.78 0.04 4.51
N TYR A 175 -8.05 0.03 4.86
CA TYR A 175 -8.78 -1.11 5.43
C TYR A 175 -9.89 -1.62 4.51
N GLY A 176 -9.86 -1.26 3.25
CA GLY A 176 -10.82 -1.67 2.23
C GLY A 176 -11.87 -0.59 1.91
N PRO A 177 -12.92 -0.94 1.15
CA PRO A 177 -13.13 -2.23 0.52
C PRO A 177 -12.07 -2.62 -0.52
N VAL A 178 -12.00 -3.94 -0.83
CA VAL A 178 -11.23 -4.49 -1.94
C VAL A 178 -12.20 -5.10 -2.92
N GLU A 179 -12.22 -4.60 -4.15
CA GLU A 179 -13.25 -4.93 -5.13
C GLU A 179 -12.65 -5.06 -6.53
N TRP A 180 -13.13 -6.05 -7.27
CA TRP A 180 -12.94 -6.16 -8.71
C TRP A 180 -14.19 -5.64 -9.40
N ASN A 181 -14.02 -4.73 -10.36
CA ASN A 181 -15.09 -4.20 -11.20
C ASN A 181 -14.92 -4.71 -12.62
N ASN A 182 -15.92 -5.40 -13.14
CA ASN A 182 -15.92 -5.94 -14.48
C ASN A 182 -16.06 -4.83 -15.52
N ALA A 183 -15.26 -4.90 -16.60
CA ALA A 183 -15.50 -4.08 -17.78
C ALA A 183 -16.72 -4.60 -18.53
N LEU A 184 -17.60 -3.70 -18.95
CA LEU A 184 -18.68 -4.11 -19.85
C LEU A 184 -18.10 -4.29 -21.25
N TYR A 185 -18.13 -5.53 -21.74
CA TYR A 185 -17.75 -5.85 -23.09
C TYR A 185 -18.76 -6.83 -23.70
N ILE A 186 -19.44 -6.42 -24.78
CA ILE A 186 -20.42 -7.24 -25.47
C ILE A 186 -19.87 -7.60 -26.85
N HIS A 187 -19.55 -8.88 -27.00
CA HIS A 187 -19.07 -9.43 -28.27
C HIS A 187 -20.13 -9.33 -29.35
N HIS A 188 -19.70 -8.93 -30.55
CA HIS A 188 -20.52 -9.01 -31.76
C HIS A 188 -21.85 -8.23 -31.74
N HIS A 189 -21.95 -7.15 -30.97
CA HIS A 189 -23.07 -6.23 -31.11
C HIS A 189 -22.96 -5.48 -32.47
N GLN A 190 -23.42 -6.13 -33.54
CA GLN A 190 -23.32 -5.60 -34.90
C GLN A 190 -24.65 -5.00 -35.41
N ASP A 191 -25.74 -5.18 -34.69
CA ASP A 191 -27.05 -4.67 -35.13
C ASP A 191 -27.29 -3.28 -34.54
N SER A 192 -26.99 -2.25 -35.34
CA SER A 192 -27.20 -0.85 -34.97
C SER A 192 -28.67 -0.46 -34.73
N LYS A 193 -29.63 -1.33 -35.10
CA LYS A 193 -31.06 -1.10 -34.90
C LYS A 193 -31.60 -1.66 -33.59
N LYS A 194 -30.83 -2.51 -32.91
CA LYS A 194 -31.21 -3.07 -31.60
C LYS A 194 -30.38 -2.43 -30.48
N ALA A 195 -31.01 -2.22 -29.34
CA ALA A 195 -30.28 -1.82 -28.17
C ALA A 195 -29.35 -2.96 -27.72
N MET A 196 -28.25 -2.61 -27.07
CA MET A 196 -27.21 -3.54 -26.61
C MET A 196 -27.78 -4.69 -25.76
N TYR A 197 -28.73 -4.39 -24.86
CA TYR A 197 -29.40 -5.38 -24.02
C TYR A 197 -30.41 -6.29 -24.77
N GLN A 198 -30.66 -6.05 -26.03
CA GLN A 198 -31.50 -6.87 -26.92
C GLN A 198 -30.67 -7.84 -27.78
N SER A 199 -29.36 -7.83 -27.61
CA SER A 199 -28.46 -8.75 -28.30
C SER A 199 -28.66 -10.18 -27.79
N PRO A 200 -28.48 -11.21 -28.63
CA PRO A 200 -28.50 -12.59 -28.16
C PRO A 200 -27.32 -12.97 -27.24
N ALA A 201 -26.30 -12.13 -27.12
CA ALA A 201 -25.19 -12.31 -26.19
C ALA A 201 -25.60 -11.90 -24.78
N THR A 202 -26.26 -12.81 -24.07
CA THR A 202 -26.80 -12.54 -22.74
C THR A 202 -25.85 -12.88 -21.60
N MET A 203 -24.85 -13.73 -21.84
CA MET A 203 -23.91 -14.15 -20.78
C MET A 203 -23.10 -12.98 -20.21
N GLU A 204 -22.66 -12.05 -21.04
CA GLU A 204 -21.91 -10.87 -20.58
C GLU A 204 -22.79 -9.88 -19.82
N LEU A 205 -24.11 -9.85 -20.07
CA LEU A 205 -25.05 -9.02 -19.35
C LEU A 205 -25.47 -9.61 -18.01
N ASP A 206 -25.31 -10.92 -17.82
CA ASP A 206 -25.58 -11.63 -16.56
C ASP A 206 -24.40 -11.61 -15.60
N GLU A 207 -23.20 -11.18 -16.06
CA GLU A 207 -22.03 -11.04 -15.20
C GLU A 207 -22.26 -9.98 -14.11
N PRO A 208 -21.85 -10.24 -12.86
CA PRO A 208 -21.92 -9.26 -11.79
C PRO A 208 -21.15 -7.99 -12.16
N LEU A 209 -21.67 -6.81 -11.79
CA LEU A 209 -20.96 -5.54 -12.00
C LEU A 209 -19.63 -5.51 -11.26
N PHE A 210 -19.58 -6.08 -10.07
CA PHE A 210 -18.37 -6.15 -9.25
C PHE A 210 -18.36 -7.40 -8.36
N HIS A 211 -17.15 -7.77 -7.90
CA HIS A 211 -16.93 -8.78 -6.87
C HIS A 211 -16.23 -8.13 -5.68
N SER A 212 -16.85 -8.20 -4.50
CA SER A 212 -16.23 -7.72 -3.27
C SER A 212 -15.42 -8.84 -2.62
N PHE A 213 -14.14 -8.60 -2.40
CA PHE A 213 -13.23 -9.53 -1.69
C PHE A 213 -13.14 -9.19 -0.21
N HIS A 214 -13.41 -7.94 0.15
CA HIS A 214 -13.34 -7.47 1.53
C HIS A 214 -14.22 -6.25 1.75
N THR A 215 -15.03 -6.33 2.80
CA THR A 215 -15.79 -5.20 3.35
C THR A 215 -15.04 -4.67 4.58
N PRO A 216 -14.76 -3.37 4.67
CA PRO A 216 -14.04 -2.80 5.81
C PRO A 216 -14.86 -2.89 7.10
N PRO A 217 -14.21 -2.78 8.27
CA PRO A 217 -14.87 -2.59 9.55
C PRO A 217 -15.79 -1.37 9.55
N ASN A 218 -16.80 -1.38 10.42
CA ASN A 218 -17.80 -0.31 10.47
C ASN A 218 -17.29 0.99 11.12
N SER A 219 -16.24 0.91 11.91
CA SER A 219 -15.71 2.06 12.66
C SER A 219 -14.20 2.05 12.77
N TRP A 220 -13.62 3.23 13.06
CA TRP A 220 -12.20 3.35 13.40
C TRP A 220 -11.86 2.62 14.71
N GLN A 221 -12.81 2.47 15.62
CA GLN A 221 -12.63 1.70 16.85
C GLN A 221 -12.40 0.22 16.49
N ASP A 222 -13.24 -0.36 15.63
CA ASP A 222 -13.07 -1.75 15.18
C ASP A 222 -11.71 -1.96 14.46
N VAL A 223 -11.27 -0.96 13.70
CA VAL A 223 -9.95 -0.98 13.06
C VAL A 223 -8.84 -1.08 14.10
N MET A 224 -8.88 -0.21 15.12
CA MET A 224 -7.81 -0.14 16.14
C MET A 224 -7.83 -1.33 17.09
N GLU A 225 -9.00 -1.87 17.40
CA GLU A 225 -9.16 -2.99 18.33
C GLU A 225 -8.96 -4.36 17.68
N CYS A 226 -9.21 -4.48 16.38
CA CYS A 226 -9.19 -5.77 15.69
C CYS A 226 -8.20 -5.82 14.52
N GLU A 227 -8.40 -4.97 13.49
CA GLU A 227 -7.66 -5.09 12.22
C GLU A 227 -6.17 -4.78 12.35
N ALA A 228 -5.79 -3.75 13.12
CA ALA A 228 -4.40 -3.38 13.30
C ALA A 228 -3.63 -4.42 14.15
N PRO A 229 -4.16 -4.93 15.27
CA PRO A 229 -3.56 -6.05 15.99
C PRO A 229 -3.47 -7.34 15.15
N GLU A 230 -4.50 -7.65 14.32
CA GLU A 230 -4.46 -8.80 13.42
C GLU A 230 -3.32 -8.70 12.40
N ALA A 231 -3.06 -7.51 11.88
CA ALA A 231 -1.96 -7.29 10.94
C ALA A 231 -0.59 -7.60 11.56
N ILE A 232 -0.37 -7.20 12.82
CA ILE A 232 0.86 -7.52 13.56
C ILE A 232 0.95 -9.03 13.81
N ASN A 233 -0.13 -9.66 14.26
CA ASN A 233 -0.16 -11.11 14.47
C ASN A 233 0.16 -11.88 13.20
N TYR A 234 -0.39 -11.44 12.06
CA TYR A 234 -0.09 -12.03 10.75
C TYR A 234 1.39 -11.90 10.41
N LEU A 235 1.97 -10.71 10.54
CA LEU A 235 3.40 -10.48 10.31
C LEU A 235 4.26 -11.39 11.19
N LEU A 236 3.97 -11.47 12.49
CA LEU A 236 4.74 -12.28 13.42
C LEU A 236 4.65 -13.78 13.07
N ALA A 237 3.47 -14.25 12.64
CA ALA A 237 3.30 -15.62 12.18
C ALA A 237 4.08 -15.92 10.88
N GLU A 238 4.13 -14.97 9.94
CA GLU A 238 4.95 -15.12 8.73
C GLU A 238 6.45 -15.10 9.03
N ILE A 239 6.89 -14.25 9.96
CA ILE A 239 8.27 -14.25 10.43
C ILE A 239 8.63 -15.61 11.05
N ASP A 240 7.78 -16.14 11.93
CA ASP A 240 8.00 -17.42 12.61
C ASP A 240 8.14 -18.58 11.60
N LYS A 241 7.25 -18.65 10.62
CA LYS A 241 7.32 -19.65 9.53
C LYS A 241 8.61 -19.58 8.72
N CYS A 242 9.13 -18.36 8.52
CA CYS A 242 10.25 -18.10 7.63
C CYS A 242 11.59 -17.95 8.38
N TRP A 243 11.58 -18.04 9.72
CA TRP A 243 12.74 -17.73 10.56
C TRP A 243 14.02 -18.49 10.17
N GLN A 244 13.87 -19.76 9.91
CA GLN A 244 14.98 -20.66 9.56
C GLN A 244 15.31 -20.72 8.06
N LEU A 245 14.52 -20.02 7.22
CA LEU A 245 14.75 -20.05 5.80
C LEU A 245 15.95 -19.17 5.41
N PRO A 246 16.76 -19.58 4.41
CA PRO A 246 17.72 -18.70 3.77
C PRO A 246 17.03 -17.43 3.23
N ASN A 247 17.74 -16.30 3.20
CA ASN A 247 17.16 -15.00 2.83
C ASN A 247 16.53 -15.01 1.43
N ASP A 248 17.11 -15.72 0.47
CA ASP A 248 16.59 -15.85 -0.90
C ASP A 248 15.27 -16.66 -1.00
N LYS A 249 14.98 -17.46 0.02
CA LYS A 249 13.74 -18.25 0.12
C LYS A 249 12.65 -17.60 0.96
N LYS A 250 12.97 -16.50 1.65
CA LYS A 250 11.98 -15.73 2.42
C LYS A 250 11.05 -14.96 1.48
N PRO A 251 9.78 -14.69 1.89
CA PRO A 251 8.95 -13.70 1.23
C PRO A 251 9.71 -12.39 1.00
N MET A 252 9.49 -11.74 -0.13
CA MET A 252 10.24 -10.56 -0.55
C MET A 252 10.32 -9.48 0.54
N ILE A 253 9.21 -9.22 1.24
CA ILE A 253 9.14 -8.25 2.32
C ILE A 253 10.06 -8.56 3.52
N LEU A 254 10.41 -9.81 3.73
CA LEU A 254 11.31 -10.24 4.80
C LEU A 254 12.78 -10.30 4.37
N GLN A 255 13.08 -9.98 3.11
CA GLN A 255 14.44 -10.00 2.58
C GLN A 255 15.15 -8.68 2.89
N PRO A 256 16.36 -8.70 3.48
CA PRO A 256 17.08 -7.48 3.87
C PRO A 256 17.30 -6.50 2.71
N HIS A 257 17.68 -7.00 1.53
CA HIS A 257 17.93 -6.17 0.35
C HIS A 257 16.67 -5.50 -0.19
N TYR A 258 15.51 -6.16 -0.09
CA TYR A 258 14.23 -5.56 -0.46
C TYR A 258 13.87 -4.39 0.47
N GLN A 259 14.02 -4.57 1.77
CA GLN A 259 13.69 -3.53 2.76
C GLN A 259 14.57 -2.29 2.60
N LEU A 260 15.87 -2.50 2.33
CA LEU A 260 16.79 -1.41 2.03
C LEU A 260 16.38 -0.68 0.73
N ALA A 261 16.11 -1.42 -0.34
CA ALA A 261 15.69 -0.86 -1.62
C ALA A 261 14.35 -0.11 -1.52
N LEU A 262 13.41 -0.61 -0.73
CA LEU A 262 12.13 0.06 -0.49
C LEU A 262 12.33 1.41 0.22
N SER A 263 13.19 1.45 1.22
CA SER A 263 13.53 2.70 1.92
C SER A 263 14.23 3.70 0.98
N GLN A 264 15.11 3.23 0.11
CA GLN A 264 15.75 4.06 -0.91
C GLN A 264 14.73 4.63 -1.91
N LEU A 265 13.79 3.81 -2.39
CA LEU A 265 12.70 4.24 -3.27
C LEU A 265 11.81 5.28 -2.58
N TRP A 266 11.48 5.08 -1.31
CA TRP A 266 10.72 6.03 -0.50
C TRP A 266 11.42 7.39 -0.43
N ILE A 267 12.72 7.44 -0.07
CA ILE A 267 13.51 8.68 -0.02
C ILE A 267 13.54 9.35 -1.40
N LYS A 268 13.82 8.58 -2.46
CA LYS A 268 13.85 9.09 -3.84
C LYS A 268 12.50 9.70 -4.24
N THR A 269 11.39 9.06 -3.87
CA THR A 269 10.05 9.55 -4.16
C THR A 269 9.78 10.89 -3.48
N LEU A 270 10.13 11.01 -2.19
CA LEU A 270 9.98 12.27 -1.45
C LEU A 270 10.90 13.38 -1.96
N GLN A 271 12.13 13.05 -2.35
CA GLN A 271 13.07 14.00 -2.95
C GLN A 271 12.57 14.52 -4.30
N THR A 272 12.04 13.62 -5.16
CA THR A 272 11.44 13.98 -6.45
C THR A 272 10.19 14.85 -6.28
N ALA A 273 9.36 14.56 -5.28
CA ALA A 273 8.19 15.36 -4.95
C ALA A 273 8.55 16.75 -4.35
N GLY A 274 9.78 16.91 -3.83
CA GLY A 274 10.25 18.14 -3.19
C GLY A 274 9.60 18.39 -1.81
N LYS A 275 9.77 19.61 -1.30
CA LYS A 275 9.30 19.97 0.05
C LYS A 275 7.78 19.93 0.16
N ALA A 276 7.28 19.43 1.29
CA ALA A 276 5.89 19.58 1.67
C ALA A 276 5.54 21.05 1.94
N ILE A 277 4.29 21.40 1.75
CA ILE A 277 3.72 22.64 2.29
C ILE A 277 3.38 22.36 3.76
N ASP A 278 3.98 23.14 4.66
CA ASP A 278 3.70 23.00 6.09
C ASP A 278 2.26 23.43 6.43
N GLY A 279 1.58 22.63 7.21
CA GLY A 279 0.24 22.89 7.68
C GLY A 279 -0.81 21.89 7.16
N THR A 280 -2.03 22.09 7.64
CA THR A 280 -3.20 21.29 7.27
C THR A 280 -3.93 21.92 6.08
N ILE A 281 -4.63 21.09 5.28
CA ILE A 281 -5.31 21.57 4.06
C ILE A 281 -6.53 22.44 4.39
N ALA A 282 -7.28 22.14 5.43
CA ALA A 282 -8.38 22.94 5.94
C ALA A 282 -8.92 22.33 7.25
N PRO A 283 -9.71 23.08 8.03
CA PRO A 283 -10.40 22.51 9.18
C PRO A 283 -11.33 21.35 8.76
N PHE A 284 -11.22 20.24 9.46
CA PHE A 284 -12.02 19.06 9.20
C PHE A 284 -13.48 19.28 9.63
N LYS A 285 -14.42 19.13 8.69
CA LYS A 285 -15.84 19.11 8.97
C LYS A 285 -16.42 17.74 8.65
N ARG A 286 -16.90 17.02 9.65
CA ARG A 286 -17.53 15.70 9.45
C ARG A 286 -18.80 15.81 8.62
N MET A 287 -18.90 14.97 7.61
CA MET A 287 -20.16 14.73 6.89
C MET A 287 -21.03 13.77 7.72
N ASN A 288 -22.31 14.10 7.88
CA ASN A 288 -23.27 13.26 8.56
C ASN A 288 -24.33 12.78 7.58
N PHE A 289 -24.25 11.52 7.15
CA PHE A 289 -25.16 10.91 6.20
C PHE A 289 -26.41 10.30 6.86
N THR A 290 -26.47 10.21 8.20
CA THR A 290 -27.58 9.54 8.92
C THR A 290 -28.85 10.39 9.00
N LYS A 291 -28.82 11.68 8.62
CA LYS A 291 -29.97 12.58 8.68
C LYS A 291 -30.80 12.67 7.41
N SER A 292 -30.52 11.90 6.36
CA SER A 292 -31.27 12.00 5.09
C SER A 292 -32.37 10.95 4.89
N SER A 293 -32.66 10.09 5.87
CA SER A 293 -33.89 9.28 5.85
C SER A 293 -35.07 10.08 6.37
N GLY A 294 -35.28 11.26 5.78
CA GLY A 294 -36.52 12.01 5.92
C GLY A 294 -37.68 11.23 5.30
N ARG A 295 -38.66 10.89 6.12
CA ARG A 295 -39.93 10.27 5.80
C ARG A 295 -40.44 10.68 4.41
N ARG A 296 -40.47 9.73 3.49
CA ARG A 296 -41.47 9.83 2.41
C ARG A 296 -42.83 9.58 3.05
N LYS A 297 -43.65 10.65 3.13
CA LYS A 297 -45.05 10.55 3.37
C LYS A 297 -45.76 9.98 2.14
#